data_661d0d191b5017b5de9fb61f9b4e4cef
#
_entry.id   661d0d191b5017b5de9fb61f9b4e4cef
#
_cell.length_a   1.000
_cell.length_b   1.000
_cell.length_c   1.000
_cell.angle_alpha   90.00
_cell.angle_beta   90.00
_cell.angle_gamma   90.00
#
_symmetry.space_group_name_H-M   'P 1'
#
loop_
_entity.id
_entity.type
_entity.pdbx_description
1 polymer ?
#
loop_
_entity_poly.entity_id
_entity_poly.type
_entity_poly.pdbx_seq_one_letter_code
_entity_poly.pdbx_strand_id
1 'polypeptide(L)'
;MKLHSFFESLRELRTFLLLFTTQALSSLGSAMTSYALVIWAYQQSGSALSTALLTVSSYAPYVVFSLFCGAMVDRLDTRRTMLVSDALAACTTVAALVLLQTRRLQITHLYLLNALNGLMNTLQQPASEAATTALLPKSQYQRVGGLRYLSSSLSGLLTPVLAMALMTLGGLRAVMFADLATFAVAFTALLCFIRIPKRQTGSPHESFLDSTRQGLRFFRQAPGLLTLVLYLAAINLVSSMYEAALPSLLLSRSWGGENAMGIFSTVTALATLMSSLLAVLLPAPKSRVRVVCGCLLVSMGTENFLLAFGQNLPTWCVGAALGWLLIPVMSANLDALMRLNIPEGMQGRVYAVRNALQFFTIPVGYTLGGALVDAVFRPLMRNPLSWLEMLFGRDEGSGAACFYAALALMGVATCVFFQGRKSLKTLEGDKAA
;
A
#
# COMPACT_ATOMS: atom_id res chain seq x y z
N MET A 1 20.81 -31.01 19.43
CA MET A 1 20.52 -29.82 20.29
C MET A 1 19.81 -28.66 19.56
N LYS A 2 20.27 -28.19 18.41
CA LYS A 2 19.63 -27.06 17.70
C LYS A 2 18.22 -27.34 17.14
N LEU A 3 17.90 -28.54 16.70
CA LEU A 3 16.57 -28.89 16.21
C LEU A 3 15.52 -29.00 17.32
N HIS A 4 15.89 -29.54 18.48
CA HIS A 4 14.99 -29.67 19.64
C HIS A 4 14.56 -28.29 20.18
N SER A 5 15.51 -27.37 20.33
CA SER A 5 15.22 -25.98 20.72
C SER A 5 14.39 -25.21 19.68
N PHE A 6 14.51 -25.57 18.39
CA PHE A 6 13.69 -24.99 17.34
C PHE A 6 12.23 -25.45 17.44
N PHE A 7 11.99 -26.75 17.70
CA PHE A 7 10.63 -27.29 17.88
C PHE A 7 9.98 -26.82 19.17
N GLU A 8 10.71 -26.66 20.26
CA GLU A 8 10.20 -26.04 21.50
C GLU A 8 9.81 -24.59 21.29
N SER A 9 10.66 -23.82 20.62
CA SER A 9 10.34 -22.42 20.23
C SER A 9 9.13 -22.32 19.30
N LEU A 10 8.92 -23.27 18.38
CA LEU A 10 7.73 -23.35 17.55
C LEU A 10 6.46 -23.69 18.33
N ARG A 11 6.57 -24.51 19.38
CA ARG A 11 5.43 -24.88 20.25
C ARG A 11 4.98 -23.69 21.08
N GLU A 12 5.89 -22.89 21.61
CA GLU A 12 5.58 -21.63 22.30
C GLU A 12 4.95 -20.60 21.37
N LEU A 13 5.34 -20.61 20.07
CA LEU A 13 4.82 -19.72 19.05
C LEU A 13 3.53 -20.22 18.37
N ARG A 14 3.02 -21.42 18.73
CA ARG A 14 1.90 -22.06 18.02
C ARG A 14 0.68 -21.17 17.91
N THR A 15 0.26 -20.53 19.00
CA THR A 15 -0.91 -19.64 19.01
C THR A 15 -0.72 -18.41 18.14
N PHE A 16 0.48 -17.83 18.20
CA PHE A 16 0.84 -16.72 17.32
C PHE A 16 0.88 -17.14 15.85
N LEU A 17 1.51 -18.27 15.52
CA LEU A 17 1.58 -18.76 14.13
C LEU A 17 0.19 -19.07 13.58
N LEU A 18 -0.69 -19.64 14.39
CA LEU A 18 -2.08 -19.89 14.00
C LEU A 18 -2.81 -18.58 13.72
N LEU A 19 -2.70 -17.57 14.59
CA LEU A 19 -3.26 -16.24 14.36
C LEU A 19 -2.68 -15.62 13.09
N PHE A 20 -1.38 -15.61 12.99
CA PHE A 20 -0.67 -14.96 11.88
C PHE A 20 -1.01 -15.58 10.53
N THR A 21 -0.95 -16.92 10.39
CA THR A 21 -1.21 -17.60 9.12
C THR A 21 -2.68 -17.49 8.69
N THR A 22 -3.62 -17.60 9.63
CA THR A 22 -5.04 -17.46 9.30
C THR A 22 -5.42 -16.03 8.94
N GLN A 23 -4.88 -15.03 9.64
CA GLN A 23 -5.07 -13.62 9.29
C GLN A 23 -4.39 -13.24 7.96
N ALA A 24 -3.20 -13.78 7.68
CA ALA A 24 -2.52 -13.59 6.40
C ALA A 24 -3.33 -14.17 5.23
N LEU A 25 -3.93 -15.37 5.43
CA LEU A 25 -4.79 -16.00 4.43
C LEU A 25 -6.07 -15.17 4.18
N SER A 26 -6.72 -14.69 5.24
CA SER A 26 -7.89 -13.81 5.12
C SER A 26 -7.54 -12.48 4.43
N SER A 27 -6.41 -11.86 4.79
CA SER A 27 -5.94 -10.64 4.14
C SER A 27 -5.66 -10.84 2.65
N LEU A 28 -5.15 -12.00 2.25
CA LEU A 28 -4.96 -12.36 0.83
C LEU A 28 -6.31 -12.46 0.12
N GLY A 29 -7.32 -13.09 0.71
CA GLY A 29 -8.68 -13.17 0.16
C GLY A 29 -9.28 -11.77 -0.08
N SER A 30 -9.19 -10.90 0.91
CA SER A 30 -9.69 -9.52 0.81
C SER A 30 -8.90 -8.68 -0.20
N ALA A 31 -7.58 -8.89 -0.32
CA ALA A 31 -6.77 -8.25 -1.35
C ALA A 31 -7.18 -8.69 -2.76
N MET A 32 -7.47 -9.99 -2.96
CA MET A 32 -7.97 -10.52 -4.23
C MET A 32 -9.33 -9.90 -4.59
N THR A 33 -10.25 -9.79 -3.63
CA THR A 33 -11.55 -9.14 -3.83
C THR A 33 -11.38 -7.67 -4.21
N SER A 34 -10.53 -6.92 -3.50
CA SER A 34 -10.24 -5.52 -3.81
C SER A 34 -9.67 -5.34 -5.21
N TYR A 35 -8.71 -6.19 -5.60
CA TYR A 35 -8.11 -6.19 -6.94
C TYR A 35 -9.15 -6.45 -8.04
N ALA A 36 -9.98 -7.49 -7.87
CA ALA A 36 -11.03 -7.85 -8.83
C ALA A 36 -12.13 -6.78 -8.92
N LEU A 37 -12.48 -6.12 -7.81
CA LEU A 37 -13.45 -5.02 -7.80
C LEU A 37 -12.96 -3.79 -8.56
N VAL A 38 -11.69 -3.47 -8.53
CA VAL A 38 -11.10 -2.38 -9.34
C VAL A 38 -11.25 -2.69 -10.84
N ILE A 39 -10.93 -3.92 -11.26
CA ILE A 39 -11.09 -4.35 -12.65
C ILE A 39 -12.56 -4.28 -13.06
N TRP A 40 -13.44 -4.87 -12.26
CA TRP A 40 -14.88 -4.86 -12.52
C TRP A 40 -15.45 -3.44 -12.62
N ALA A 41 -15.07 -2.56 -11.69
CA ALA A 41 -15.55 -1.17 -11.69
C ALA A 41 -15.07 -0.39 -12.91
N TYR A 42 -13.84 -0.64 -13.37
CA TYR A 42 -13.35 -0.04 -14.60
C TYR A 42 -14.11 -0.54 -15.83
N GLN A 43 -14.36 -1.85 -15.92
CA GLN A 43 -15.16 -2.44 -17.01
C GLN A 43 -16.59 -1.89 -17.06
N GLN A 44 -17.20 -1.60 -15.89
CA GLN A 44 -18.56 -1.04 -15.83
C GLN A 44 -18.61 0.46 -16.15
N SER A 45 -17.62 1.23 -15.77
CA SER A 45 -17.64 2.70 -15.88
C SER A 45 -16.80 3.26 -17.01
N GLY A 46 -15.74 2.53 -17.40
CA GLY A 46 -14.70 3.03 -18.27
C GLY A 46 -13.95 4.25 -17.71
N SER A 47 -14.09 4.56 -16.41
CA SER A 47 -13.60 5.78 -15.77
C SER A 47 -12.48 5.49 -14.78
N ALA A 48 -11.34 6.17 -14.98
CA ALA A 48 -10.22 6.12 -14.04
C ALA A 48 -10.57 6.78 -12.70
N LEU A 49 -11.40 7.82 -12.71
CA LEU A 49 -11.88 8.47 -11.49
C LEU A 49 -12.76 7.52 -10.66
N SER A 50 -13.64 6.75 -11.31
CA SER A 50 -14.50 5.80 -10.60
C SER A 50 -13.68 4.72 -9.87
N THR A 51 -12.63 4.18 -10.50
CA THR A 51 -11.74 3.19 -9.86
C THR A 51 -10.88 3.82 -8.76
N ALA A 52 -10.37 5.03 -8.99
CA ALA A 52 -9.63 5.79 -7.99
C ALA A 52 -10.47 6.07 -6.74
N LEU A 53 -11.75 6.44 -6.90
CA LEU A 53 -12.67 6.69 -5.79
C LEU A 53 -12.98 5.43 -4.96
N LEU A 54 -12.86 4.22 -5.51
CA LEU A 54 -12.93 2.99 -4.70
C LEU A 54 -11.80 2.94 -3.67
N THR A 55 -10.58 3.24 -4.08
CA THR A 55 -9.43 3.29 -3.21
C THR A 55 -9.55 4.44 -2.20
N VAL A 56 -9.96 5.62 -2.66
CA VAL A 56 -10.20 6.78 -1.78
C VAL A 56 -11.26 6.47 -0.73
N SER A 57 -12.35 5.81 -1.11
CA SER A 57 -13.43 5.43 -0.19
C SER A 57 -12.93 4.53 0.95
N SER A 58 -11.97 3.64 0.69
CA SER A 58 -11.35 2.80 1.72
C SER A 58 -10.29 3.57 2.53
N TYR A 59 -9.45 4.36 1.87
CA TYR A 59 -8.32 5.06 2.51
C TYR A 59 -8.73 6.31 3.29
N ALA A 60 -9.71 7.08 2.85
CA ALA A 60 -10.10 8.32 3.50
C ALA A 60 -10.62 8.11 4.93
N PRO A 61 -11.53 7.16 5.22
CA PRO A 61 -11.91 6.84 6.59
C PRO A 61 -10.72 6.38 7.44
N TYR A 62 -9.84 5.53 6.87
CA TYR A 62 -8.62 5.08 7.55
C TYR A 62 -7.73 6.26 7.96
N VAL A 63 -7.43 7.19 7.06
CA VAL A 63 -6.58 8.36 7.35
C VAL A 63 -7.22 9.26 8.42
N VAL A 64 -8.52 9.55 8.30
CA VAL A 64 -9.23 10.42 9.24
C VAL A 64 -9.33 9.81 10.63
N PHE A 65 -9.73 8.53 10.72
CA PHE A 65 -10.00 7.88 12.00
C PHE A 65 -8.76 7.25 12.64
N SER A 66 -7.70 6.94 11.89
CA SER A 66 -6.46 6.38 12.44
C SER A 66 -5.84 7.25 13.54
N LEU A 67 -6.01 8.56 13.44
CA LEU A 67 -5.56 9.51 14.44
C LEU A 67 -6.25 9.30 15.81
N PHE A 68 -7.51 8.84 15.81
CA PHE A 68 -8.31 8.65 17.02
C PHE A 68 -8.31 7.21 17.52
N CYS A 69 -8.08 6.24 16.63
CA CYS A 69 -8.23 4.81 16.93
C CYS A 69 -7.17 4.27 17.87
N GLY A 70 -5.95 4.80 17.89
CA GLY A 70 -4.91 4.35 18.80
C GLY A 70 -5.35 4.39 20.27
N ALA A 71 -5.90 5.54 20.70
CA ALA A 71 -6.42 5.71 22.07
C ALA A 71 -7.68 4.88 22.34
N MET A 72 -8.48 4.58 21.32
CA MET A 72 -9.70 3.78 21.45
C MET A 72 -9.39 2.29 21.57
N VAL A 73 -8.48 1.78 20.75
CA VAL A 73 -8.07 0.35 20.74
C VAL A 73 -7.40 -0.05 22.07
N ASP A 74 -6.66 0.85 22.71
CA ASP A 74 -6.04 0.59 24.01
C ASP A 74 -7.08 0.32 25.13
N ARG A 75 -8.31 0.79 24.96
CA ARG A 75 -9.42 0.59 25.92
C ARG A 75 -10.30 -0.61 25.59
N LEU A 76 -10.23 -1.12 24.37
CA LEU A 76 -11.08 -2.21 23.90
C LEU A 76 -10.40 -3.58 24.12
N ASP A 77 -11.20 -4.60 24.23
CA ASP A 77 -10.72 -5.99 24.24
C ASP A 77 -10.20 -6.33 22.83
N THR A 78 -8.89 -6.52 22.72
CA THR A 78 -8.19 -6.76 21.44
C THR A 78 -8.83 -7.87 20.61
N ARG A 79 -9.19 -9.01 21.24
CA ARG A 79 -9.81 -10.16 20.56
C ARG A 79 -11.20 -9.81 20.05
N ARG A 80 -12.03 -9.14 20.89
CA ARG A 80 -13.37 -8.72 20.47
C ARG A 80 -13.32 -7.69 19.35
N THR A 81 -12.40 -6.75 19.42
CA THR A 81 -12.20 -5.74 18.36
C THR A 81 -11.87 -6.41 17.04
N MET A 82 -10.93 -7.37 17.02
CA MET A 82 -10.60 -8.13 15.82
C MET A 82 -11.82 -8.91 15.27
N LEU A 83 -12.53 -9.65 16.12
CA LEU A 83 -13.71 -10.43 15.72
C LEU A 83 -14.82 -9.54 15.13
N VAL A 84 -15.10 -8.39 15.75
CA VAL A 84 -16.12 -7.46 15.26
C VAL A 84 -15.70 -6.82 13.94
N SER A 85 -14.44 -6.36 13.83
CA SER A 85 -13.92 -5.77 12.60
C SER A 85 -13.93 -6.78 11.45
N ASP A 86 -13.46 -8.01 11.70
CA ASP A 86 -13.47 -9.09 10.71
C ASP A 86 -14.91 -9.44 10.29
N ALA A 87 -15.85 -9.58 11.23
CA ALA A 87 -17.24 -9.89 10.91
C ALA A 87 -17.90 -8.80 10.07
N LEU A 88 -17.69 -7.51 10.40
CA LEU A 88 -18.23 -6.40 9.62
C LEU A 88 -17.61 -6.30 8.23
N ALA A 89 -16.30 -6.56 8.09
CA ALA A 89 -15.64 -6.65 6.79
C ALA A 89 -16.25 -7.78 5.94
N ALA A 90 -16.49 -8.96 6.52
CA ALA A 90 -17.16 -10.05 5.80
C ALA A 90 -18.60 -9.70 5.40
N CYS A 91 -19.34 -9.00 6.26
CA CYS A 91 -20.68 -8.51 5.91
C CYS A 91 -20.66 -7.59 4.69
N THR A 92 -19.62 -6.76 4.49
CA THR A 92 -19.49 -5.94 3.28
C THR A 92 -19.27 -6.79 2.03
N THR A 93 -18.44 -7.85 2.11
CA THR A 93 -18.25 -8.80 1.00
C THR A 93 -19.54 -9.58 0.70
N VAL A 94 -20.26 -10.04 1.72
CA VAL A 94 -21.57 -10.70 1.55
C VAL A 94 -22.60 -9.76 0.89
N ALA A 95 -22.68 -8.51 1.35
CA ALA A 95 -23.58 -7.52 0.76
C ALA A 95 -23.25 -7.26 -0.72
N ALA A 96 -21.97 -7.10 -1.05
CA ALA A 96 -21.53 -6.95 -2.44
C ALA A 96 -21.88 -8.19 -3.29
N LEU A 97 -21.69 -9.40 -2.74
CA LEU A 97 -22.01 -10.65 -3.43
C LEU A 97 -23.51 -10.80 -3.68
N VAL A 98 -24.36 -10.47 -2.70
CA VAL A 98 -25.82 -10.50 -2.85
C VAL A 98 -26.27 -9.49 -3.91
N LEU A 99 -25.74 -8.26 -3.89
CA LEU A 99 -26.03 -7.26 -4.91
C LEU A 99 -25.58 -7.71 -6.31
N LEU A 100 -24.43 -8.38 -6.39
CA LEU A 100 -23.93 -8.94 -7.65
C LEU A 100 -24.83 -10.07 -8.18
N GLN A 101 -25.27 -10.98 -7.30
CA GLN A 101 -26.15 -12.10 -7.67
C GLN A 101 -27.54 -11.60 -8.12
N THR A 102 -28.06 -10.57 -7.46
CA THR A 102 -29.35 -9.96 -7.82
C THR A 102 -29.25 -8.99 -9.01
N ARG A 103 -28.06 -8.85 -9.64
CA ARG A 103 -27.77 -7.92 -10.74
C ARG A 103 -28.06 -6.45 -10.39
N ARG A 104 -27.99 -6.09 -9.12
CA ARG A 104 -28.22 -4.72 -8.61
C ARG A 104 -26.95 -4.02 -8.15
N LEU A 105 -25.79 -4.67 -8.30
CA LEU A 105 -24.52 -4.08 -7.89
C LEU A 105 -24.22 -2.85 -8.76
N GLN A 106 -23.98 -1.73 -8.09
CA GLN A 106 -23.56 -0.45 -8.68
C GLN A 106 -22.26 0.02 -8.03
N ILE A 107 -21.51 0.85 -8.72
CA ILE A 107 -20.23 1.40 -8.21
C ILE A 107 -20.45 2.21 -6.92
N THR A 108 -21.58 2.93 -6.81
CA THR A 108 -21.95 3.67 -5.60
C THR A 108 -22.09 2.79 -4.36
N HIS A 109 -22.61 1.58 -4.51
CA HIS A 109 -22.65 0.59 -3.42
C HIS A 109 -21.24 0.21 -2.98
N LEU A 110 -20.32 0.04 -3.93
CA LEU A 110 -18.93 -0.31 -3.63
C LEU A 110 -18.20 0.81 -2.88
N TYR A 111 -18.46 2.08 -3.19
CA TYR A 111 -17.89 3.19 -2.41
C TYR A 111 -18.29 3.14 -0.95
N LEU A 112 -19.57 2.89 -0.67
CA LEU A 112 -20.06 2.78 0.70
C LEU A 112 -19.48 1.56 1.43
N LEU A 113 -19.47 0.39 0.78
CA LEU A 113 -18.94 -0.85 1.34
C LEU A 113 -17.43 -0.75 1.59
N ASN A 114 -16.68 -0.13 0.67
CA ASN A 114 -15.25 0.13 0.86
C ASN A 114 -14.97 1.15 1.97
N ALA A 115 -15.79 2.19 2.11
CA ALA A 115 -15.66 3.15 3.20
C ALA A 115 -15.87 2.47 4.56
N LEU A 116 -16.87 1.60 4.67
CA LEU A 116 -17.11 0.81 5.87
C LEU A 116 -15.95 -0.15 6.17
N ASN A 117 -15.43 -0.83 5.14
CA ASN A 117 -14.28 -1.71 5.26
C ASN A 117 -13.01 -0.94 5.71
N GLY A 118 -12.74 0.24 5.13
CA GLY A 118 -11.66 1.12 5.54
C GLY A 118 -11.76 1.57 6.99
N LEU A 119 -12.99 1.86 7.47
CA LEU A 119 -13.24 2.18 8.87
C LEU A 119 -12.93 0.98 9.79
N MET A 120 -13.32 -0.23 9.41
CA MET A 120 -13.04 -1.44 10.18
C MET A 120 -11.53 -1.74 10.21
N ASN A 121 -10.82 -1.56 9.12
CA ASN A 121 -9.37 -1.71 9.05
C ASN A 121 -8.62 -0.77 10.00
N THR A 122 -9.18 0.42 10.28
CA THR A 122 -8.61 1.38 11.22
C THR A 122 -8.54 0.83 12.66
N LEU A 123 -9.47 -0.04 13.04
CA LEU A 123 -9.51 -0.73 14.33
C LEU A 123 -8.75 -2.05 14.29
N GLN A 124 -8.88 -2.79 13.20
CA GLN A 124 -8.30 -4.11 13.01
C GLN A 124 -6.77 -4.10 13.06
N GLN A 125 -6.13 -3.15 12.38
CA GLN A 125 -4.67 -3.11 12.27
C GLN A 125 -3.99 -2.92 13.64
N PRO A 126 -4.30 -1.89 14.46
CA PRO A 126 -3.68 -1.75 15.77
C PRO A 126 -4.08 -2.87 16.74
N ALA A 127 -5.30 -3.44 16.63
CA ALA A 127 -5.70 -4.60 17.43
C ALA A 127 -4.85 -5.83 17.07
N SER A 128 -4.60 -6.11 15.80
CA SER A 128 -3.73 -7.19 15.34
C SER A 128 -2.27 -7.02 15.80
N GLU A 129 -1.77 -5.79 15.84
CA GLU A 129 -0.44 -5.49 16.38
C GLU A 129 -0.36 -5.71 17.89
N ALA A 130 -1.39 -5.27 18.63
CA ALA A 130 -1.50 -5.52 20.07
C ALA A 130 -1.59 -7.01 20.39
N ALA A 131 -2.39 -7.78 19.62
CA ALA A 131 -2.49 -9.23 19.73
C ALA A 131 -1.13 -9.91 19.50
N THR A 132 -0.43 -9.51 18.44
CA THR A 132 0.93 -10.01 18.13
C THR A 132 1.89 -9.78 19.28
N THR A 133 1.89 -8.56 19.83
CA THR A 133 2.76 -8.20 20.95
C THR A 133 2.42 -8.96 22.24
N ALA A 134 1.13 -9.24 22.47
CA ALA A 134 0.66 -9.97 23.65
C ALA A 134 0.97 -11.48 23.60
N LEU A 135 1.08 -12.05 22.39
CA LEU A 135 1.31 -13.47 22.17
C LEU A 135 2.79 -13.84 22.05
N LEU A 136 3.69 -12.86 22.01
CA LEU A 136 5.09 -13.07 21.68
C LEU A 136 6.03 -12.60 22.79
N PRO A 137 7.07 -13.38 23.14
CA PRO A 137 8.18 -12.90 23.93
C PRO A 137 8.99 -11.86 23.15
N LYS A 138 9.55 -10.87 23.86
CA LYS A 138 10.35 -9.77 23.26
C LYS A 138 11.50 -10.26 22.37
N SER A 139 12.10 -11.41 22.70
CA SER A 139 13.19 -12.03 21.92
C SER A 139 12.79 -12.44 20.49
N GLN A 140 11.50 -12.58 20.19
CA GLN A 140 11.00 -13.04 18.89
C GLN A 140 10.52 -11.89 17.97
N TYR A 141 10.48 -10.65 18.46
CA TYR A 141 9.95 -9.51 17.67
C TYR A 141 10.64 -9.31 16.33
N GLN A 142 11.97 -9.53 16.25
CA GLN A 142 12.70 -9.41 14.99
C GLN A 142 12.26 -10.47 13.97
N ARG A 143 12.06 -11.74 14.42
CA ARG A 143 11.60 -12.83 13.53
C ARG A 143 10.21 -12.57 13.00
N VAL A 144 9.32 -12.01 13.83
CA VAL A 144 7.96 -11.67 13.44
C VAL A 144 7.91 -10.53 12.43
N GLY A 145 8.79 -9.54 12.57
CA GLY A 145 8.97 -8.50 11.55
C GLY A 145 9.31 -9.10 10.18
N GLY A 146 10.24 -10.07 10.16
CA GLY A 146 10.59 -10.80 8.94
C GLY A 146 9.41 -11.62 8.35
N LEU A 147 8.64 -12.31 9.20
CA LEU A 147 7.46 -13.06 8.76
C LEU A 147 6.37 -12.15 8.19
N ARG A 148 6.12 -11.00 8.79
CA ARG A 148 5.15 -10.00 8.28
C ARG A 148 5.58 -9.50 6.91
N TYR A 149 6.86 -9.19 6.75
CA TYR A 149 7.40 -8.73 5.48
C TYR A 149 7.27 -9.79 4.38
N LEU A 150 7.61 -11.04 4.70
CA LEU A 150 7.44 -12.18 3.80
C LEU A 150 5.97 -12.38 3.41
N SER A 151 5.06 -12.32 4.40
CA SER A 151 3.62 -12.42 4.16
C SER A 151 3.10 -11.32 3.23
N SER A 152 3.54 -10.07 3.45
CA SER A 152 3.17 -8.94 2.59
C SER A 152 3.68 -9.11 1.16
N SER A 153 4.93 -9.54 1.00
CA SER A 153 5.52 -9.81 -0.32
C SER A 153 4.84 -10.96 -1.05
N LEU A 154 4.52 -12.04 -0.34
CA LEU A 154 3.77 -13.16 -0.90
C LEU A 154 2.35 -12.76 -1.28
N SER A 155 1.67 -11.98 -0.44
CA SER A 155 0.34 -11.46 -0.75
C SER A 155 0.38 -10.58 -1.99
N GLY A 156 1.35 -9.67 -2.12
CA GLY A 156 1.52 -8.84 -3.32
C GLY A 156 1.71 -9.66 -4.60
N LEU A 157 2.45 -10.77 -4.52
CA LEU A 157 2.67 -11.67 -5.66
C LEU A 157 1.44 -12.54 -5.97
N LEU A 158 0.83 -13.13 -4.95
CA LEU A 158 -0.27 -14.09 -5.12
C LEU A 158 -1.60 -13.42 -5.46
N THR A 159 -1.85 -12.20 -4.96
CA THR A 159 -3.11 -11.48 -5.18
C THR A 159 -3.48 -11.36 -6.67
N PRO A 160 -2.66 -10.77 -7.56
CA PRO A 160 -3.05 -10.63 -8.96
C PRO A 160 -3.17 -11.98 -9.67
N VAL A 161 -2.28 -12.94 -9.36
CA VAL A 161 -2.29 -14.28 -9.98
C VAL A 161 -3.56 -15.03 -9.61
N LEU A 162 -3.87 -15.14 -8.33
CA LEU A 162 -5.04 -15.87 -7.83
C LEU A 162 -6.34 -15.16 -8.17
N ALA A 163 -6.38 -13.83 -8.06
CA ALA A 163 -7.56 -13.06 -8.44
C ALA A 163 -7.90 -13.26 -9.92
N MET A 164 -6.90 -13.17 -10.81
CA MET A 164 -7.12 -13.39 -12.25
C MET A 164 -7.51 -14.84 -12.57
N ALA A 165 -6.89 -15.82 -11.94
CA ALA A 165 -7.27 -17.23 -12.11
C ALA A 165 -8.74 -17.46 -11.71
N LEU A 166 -9.16 -16.93 -10.56
CA LEU A 166 -10.55 -17.04 -10.09
C LEU A 166 -11.53 -16.24 -10.95
N MET A 167 -11.12 -15.05 -11.42
CA MET A 167 -11.92 -14.25 -12.38
C MET A 167 -12.19 -15.03 -13.67
N THR A 168 -11.19 -15.72 -14.19
CA THR A 168 -11.32 -16.55 -15.41
C THR A 168 -12.23 -17.76 -15.20
N LEU A 169 -12.18 -18.40 -14.02
CA LEU A 169 -12.96 -19.62 -13.71
C LEU A 169 -14.43 -19.32 -13.39
N GLY A 170 -14.75 -18.25 -12.69
CA GLY A 170 -16.10 -17.98 -12.19
C GLY A 170 -16.43 -16.51 -12.00
N GLY A 171 -15.61 -15.62 -12.59
CA GLY A 171 -15.79 -14.18 -12.50
C GLY A 171 -15.61 -13.64 -11.09
N LEU A 172 -16.09 -12.43 -10.86
CA LEU A 172 -16.02 -11.74 -9.57
C LEU A 172 -16.64 -12.57 -8.42
N ARG A 173 -17.65 -13.39 -8.71
CA ARG A 173 -18.29 -14.26 -7.71
C ARG A 173 -17.31 -15.27 -7.11
N ALA A 174 -16.49 -15.91 -7.94
CA ALA A 174 -15.52 -16.90 -7.46
C ALA A 174 -14.49 -16.27 -6.52
N VAL A 175 -14.04 -15.05 -6.82
CA VAL A 175 -13.12 -14.29 -5.96
C VAL A 175 -13.76 -13.98 -4.61
N MET A 176 -15.01 -13.47 -4.59
CA MET A 176 -15.71 -13.15 -3.36
C MET A 176 -16.01 -14.40 -2.51
N PHE A 177 -16.31 -15.55 -3.12
CA PHE A 177 -16.47 -16.81 -2.38
C PHE A 177 -15.15 -17.28 -1.76
N ALA A 178 -14.04 -17.14 -2.47
CA ALA A 178 -12.72 -17.46 -1.92
C ALA A 178 -12.36 -16.56 -0.75
N ASP A 179 -12.65 -15.26 -0.82
CA ASP A 179 -12.49 -14.30 0.28
C ASP A 179 -13.31 -14.73 1.51
N LEU A 180 -14.59 -14.99 1.34
CA LEU A 180 -15.46 -15.45 2.43
C LEU A 180 -15.01 -16.78 3.02
N ALA A 181 -14.47 -17.71 2.22
CA ALA A 181 -13.94 -18.98 2.71
C ALA A 181 -12.67 -18.76 3.57
N THR A 182 -11.74 -17.93 3.12
CA THR A 182 -10.52 -17.59 3.87
C THR A 182 -10.85 -16.84 5.16
N PHE A 183 -11.83 -15.92 5.10
CA PHE A 183 -12.37 -15.24 6.27
C PHE A 183 -12.96 -16.23 7.28
N ALA A 184 -13.81 -17.17 6.85
CA ALA A 184 -14.43 -18.16 7.74
C ALA A 184 -13.37 -18.99 8.49
N VAL A 185 -12.27 -19.36 7.83
CA VAL A 185 -11.13 -20.03 8.46
C VAL A 185 -10.49 -19.15 9.53
N ALA A 186 -10.18 -17.90 9.20
CA ALA A 186 -9.54 -16.97 10.14
C ALA A 186 -10.44 -16.63 11.33
N PHE A 187 -11.72 -16.36 11.07
CA PHE A 187 -12.70 -16.05 12.09
C PHE A 187 -12.91 -17.22 13.05
N THR A 188 -13.06 -18.44 12.53
CA THR A 188 -13.22 -19.65 13.36
C THR A 188 -11.97 -19.93 14.18
N ALA A 189 -10.78 -19.75 13.60
CA ALA A 189 -9.52 -19.89 14.32
C ALA A 189 -9.44 -18.89 15.49
N LEU A 190 -9.74 -17.62 15.25
CA LEU A 190 -9.73 -16.58 16.28
C LEU A 190 -10.80 -16.81 17.35
N LEU A 191 -12.01 -17.27 16.95
CA LEU A 191 -13.13 -17.51 17.85
C LEU A 191 -12.93 -18.74 18.73
N CYS A 192 -12.40 -19.85 18.18
CA CYS A 192 -12.38 -21.14 18.87
C CYS A 192 -11.02 -21.46 19.53
N PHE A 193 -9.91 -21.09 18.87
CA PHE A 193 -8.59 -21.61 19.24
C PHE A 193 -7.65 -20.54 19.81
N ILE A 194 -7.89 -19.25 19.57
CA ILE A 194 -6.96 -18.19 19.94
C ILE A 194 -7.49 -17.41 21.14
N ARG A 195 -6.73 -17.43 22.24
CA ARG A 195 -6.97 -16.62 23.45
C ARG A 195 -5.89 -15.56 23.54
N ILE A 196 -6.25 -14.29 23.46
CA ILE A 196 -5.33 -13.17 23.58
C ILE A 196 -5.36 -12.70 25.05
N PRO A 197 -4.21 -12.68 25.75
CA PRO A 197 -4.14 -12.17 27.11
C PRO A 197 -4.57 -10.70 27.16
N LYS A 198 -5.36 -10.32 28.17
CA LYS A 198 -5.72 -8.92 28.39
C LYS A 198 -4.46 -8.14 28.77
N ARG A 199 -4.19 -7.08 28.03
CA ARG A 199 -3.12 -6.15 28.36
C ARG A 199 -3.52 -5.38 29.62
N GLN A 200 -2.65 -5.35 30.62
CA GLN A 200 -2.84 -4.43 31.74
C GLN A 200 -2.55 -3.01 31.24
N THR A 201 -3.59 -2.21 31.13
CA THR A 201 -3.50 -0.80 30.78
C THR A 201 -2.95 -0.05 31.98
N GLY A 202 -1.67 0.25 31.96
CA GLY A 202 -0.99 0.93 33.05
C GLY A 202 0.06 1.91 32.56
N SER A 203 -0.33 3.00 31.92
CA SER A 203 0.46 4.22 31.89
C SER A 203 -0.46 5.43 31.75
N PRO A 204 -0.15 6.57 32.42
CA PRO A 204 -0.93 7.79 32.28
C PRO A 204 -0.92 8.24 30.82
N HIS A 205 -2.11 8.42 30.26
CA HIS A 205 -2.28 8.87 28.88
C HIS A 205 -1.79 10.32 28.76
N GLU A 206 -0.65 10.50 28.11
CA GLU A 206 -0.37 11.82 27.50
C GLU A 206 -1.51 12.13 26.51
N SER A 207 -1.97 13.38 26.51
CA SER A 207 -2.98 13.81 25.54
C SER A 207 -2.46 13.61 24.13
N PHE A 208 -3.30 13.03 23.26
CA PHE A 208 -2.98 12.85 21.84
C PHE A 208 -2.53 14.17 21.19
N LEU A 209 -3.18 15.30 21.55
CA LEU A 209 -2.85 16.63 21.06
C LEU A 209 -1.44 17.07 21.48
N ASP A 210 -1.04 16.76 22.71
CA ASP A 210 0.30 17.11 23.20
C ASP A 210 1.38 16.27 22.52
N SER A 211 1.13 15.00 22.31
CA SER A 211 2.04 14.09 21.57
C SER A 211 2.22 14.56 20.11
N THR A 212 1.12 14.92 19.44
CA THR A 212 1.15 15.45 18.07
C THR A 212 1.88 16.78 18.01
N ARG A 213 1.62 17.69 18.96
CA ARG A 213 2.30 19.00 19.05
C ARG A 213 3.80 18.85 19.27
N GLN A 214 4.21 17.90 20.10
CA GLN A 214 5.63 17.60 20.34
C GLN A 214 6.30 17.05 19.06
N GLY A 215 5.66 16.12 18.36
CA GLY A 215 6.15 15.60 17.07
C GLY A 215 6.29 16.69 16.00
N LEU A 216 5.30 17.60 15.91
CA LEU A 216 5.35 18.72 14.98
C LEU A 216 6.45 19.75 15.34
N ARG A 217 6.64 20.01 16.64
CA ARG A 217 7.73 20.86 17.13
C ARG A 217 9.10 20.26 16.81
N PHE A 218 9.25 18.94 16.93
CA PHE A 218 10.48 18.25 16.56
C PHE A 218 10.82 18.42 15.07
N PHE A 219 9.85 18.28 14.17
CA PHE A 219 10.07 18.51 12.73
C PHE A 219 10.47 19.97 12.41
N ARG A 220 9.94 20.94 13.13
CA ARG A 220 10.36 22.35 12.98
C ARG A 220 11.80 22.57 13.40
N GLN A 221 12.30 21.81 14.37
CA GLN A 221 13.69 21.86 14.84
C GLN A 221 14.66 21.01 14.02
N ALA A 222 14.14 20.07 13.21
CA ALA A 222 14.90 19.16 12.36
C ALA A 222 14.56 19.39 10.87
N PRO A 223 15.03 20.48 10.24
CA PRO A 223 14.63 20.87 8.89
C PRO A 223 15.01 19.85 7.83
N GLY A 224 16.06 19.06 8.03
CA GLY A 224 16.43 17.96 7.16
C GLY A 224 15.36 16.85 7.13
N LEU A 225 14.87 16.43 8.31
CA LEU A 225 13.79 15.45 8.42
C LEU A 225 12.47 15.97 7.86
N LEU A 226 12.14 17.23 8.10
CA LEU A 226 10.94 17.84 7.52
C LEU A 226 11.02 17.85 5.99
N THR A 227 12.17 18.24 5.42
CA THR A 227 12.38 18.22 3.98
C THR A 227 12.26 16.80 3.40
N LEU A 228 12.78 15.78 4.09
CA LEU A 228 12.66 14.39 3.70
C LEU A 228 11.20 13.93 3.70
N VAL A 229 10.44 14.25 4.74
CA VAL A 229 9.00 13.89 4.85
C VAL A 229 8.17 14.58 3.78
N LEU A 230 8.43 15.86 3.50
CA LEU A 230 7.76 16.59 2.42
C LEU A 230 8.12 16.03 1.04
N TYR A 231 9.37 15.62 0.84
CA TYR A 231 9.78 14.91 -0.37
C TYR A 231 8.99 13.62 -0.56
N LEU A 232 8.90 12.79 0.48
CA LEU A 232 8.13 11.55 0.44
C LEU A 232 6.62 11.80 0.25
N ALA A 233 6.07 12.86 0.83
CA ALA A 233 4.68 13.25 0.61
C ALA A 233 4.43 13.65 -0.85
N ALA A 234 5.35 14.39 -1.47
CA ALA A 234 5.27 14.74 -2.89
C ALA A 234 5.40 13.51 -3.80
N ILE A 235 6.31 12.58 -3.48
CA ILE A 235 6.43 11.30 -4.21
C ILE A 235 5.17 10.45 -4.04
N ASN A 236 4.59 10.36 -2.83
CA ASN A 236 3.34 9.64 -2.62
C ASN A 236 2.17 10.24 -3.42
N LEU A 237 2.13 11.56 -3.58
CA LEU A 237 1.15 12.22 -4.44
C LEU A 237 1.28 11.73 -5.89
N VAL A 238 2.50 11.78 -6.45
CA VAL A 238 2.77 11.31 -7.82
C VAL A 238 2.47 9.82 -7.96
N SER A 239 2.90 8.99 -7.01
CA SER A 239 2.65 7.54 -7.02
C SER A 239 1.16 7.20 -6.90
N SER A 240 0.39 7.97 -6.12
CA SER A 240 -1.06 7.76 -6.01
C SER A 240 -1.80 8.17 -7.28
N MET A 241 -1.32 9.21 -7.98
CA MET A 241 -1.83 9.57 -9.30
C MET A 241 -1.49 8.50 -10.36
N TYR A 242 -0.31 7.90 -10.28
CA TYR A 242 0.12 6.76 -11.08
C TYR A 242 -0.83 5.57 -10.88
N GLU A 243 -1.06 5.16 -9.64
CA GLU A 243 -1.94 4.03 -9.30
C GLU A 243 -3.39 4.25 -9.77
N ALA A 244 -3.90 5.49 -9.66
CA ALA A 244 -5.24 5.84 -10.12
C ALA A 244 -5.44 5.68 -11.63
N ALA A 245 -4.39 5.96 -12.42
CA ALA A 245 -4.41 5.90 -13.88
C ALA A 245 -4.10 4.49 -14.42
N LEU A 246 -3.51 3.60 -13.61
CA LEU A 246 -3.00 2.30 -14.04
C LEU A 246 -4.07 1.40 -14.67
N PRO A 247 -5.27 1.21 -14.08
CA PRO A 247 -6.33 0.43 -14.72
C PRO A 247 -6.75 1.02 -16.07
N SER A 248 -6.83 2.37 -16.16
CA SER A 248 -7.19 3.06 -17.40
C SER A 248 -6.18 2.80 -18.51
N LEU A 249 -4.87 2.77 -18.19
CA LEU A 249 -3.84 2.45 -19.16
C LEU A 249 -3.88 0.98 -19.57
N LEU A 250 -3.81 0.07 -18.58
CA LEU A 250 -3.60 -1.36 -18.83
C LEU A 250 -4.83 -2.03 -19.45
N LEU A 251 -6.05 -1.60 -19.08
CA LEU A 251 -7.29 -2.24 -19.56
C LEU A 251 -7.81 -1.65 -20.88
N SER A 252 -7.39 -0.44 -21.28
CA SER A 252 -7.94 0.25 -22.46
C SER A 252 -7.09 0.15 -23.72
N ARG A 253 -5.85 -0.33 -23.63
CA ARG A 253 -5.03 -0.56 -24.82
C ARG A 253 -5.49 -1.77 -25.61
N SER A 254 -5.38 -1.74 -26.92
CA SER A 254 -5.77 -2.85 -27.81
C SER A 254 -5.03 -4.16 -27.53
N TRP A 255 -3.82 -4.07 -27.00
CA TRP A 255 -2.97 -5.20 -26.54
C TRP A 255 -2.91 -5.32 -25.01
N GLY A 256 -3.77 -4.59 -24.31
CA GLY A 256 -3.95 -4.61 -22.87
C GLY A 256 -5.00 -5.63 -22.42
N GLY A 257 -5.72 -5.30 -21.37
CA GLY A 257 -6.79 -6.10 -20.80
C GLY A 257 -6.42 -6.74 -19.46
N GLU A 258 -7.31 -7.58 -18.95
CA GLU A 258 -7.16 -8.19 -17.62
C GLU A 258 -5.87 -9.01 -17.49
N ASN A 259 -5.53 -9.80 -18.51
CA ASN A 259 -4.31 -10.61 -18.51
C ASN A 259 -3.05 -9.71 -18.47
N ALA A 260 -3.03 -8.62 -19.22
CA ALA A 260 -1.93 -7.67 -19.22
C ALA A 260 -1.76 -7.03 -17.83
N MET A 261 -2.87 -6.66 -17.18
CA MET A 261 -2.88 -6.13 -15.82
C MET A 261 -2.37 -7.16 -14.80
N GLY A 262 -2.79 -8.41 -14.92
CA GLY A 262 -2.31 -9.52 -14.07
C GLY A 262 -0.81 -9.78 -14.23
N ILE A 263 -0.31 -9.84 -15.48
CA ILE A 263 1.12 -10.03 -15.77
C ILE A 263 1.93 -8.85 -15.24
N PHE A 264 1.51 -7.61 -15.52
CA PHE A 264 2.17 -6.40 -15.03
C PHE A 264 2.29 -6.39 -13.50
N SER A 265 1.19 -6.65 -12.80
CA SER A 265 1.17 -6.71 -11.33
C SER A 265 2.07 -7.84 -10.78
N THR A 266 2.13 -8.97 -11.46
CA THR A 266 3.02 -10.09 -11.10
C THR A 266 4.49 -9.71 -11.26
N VAL A 267 4.85 -9.05 -12.36
CA VAL A 267 6.22 -8.57 -12.59
C VAL A 267 6.62 -7.53 -11.53
N THR A 268 5.72 -6.60 -11.20
CA THR A 268 5.90 -5.62 -10.11
C THR A 268 6.18 -6.30 -8.77
N ALA A 269 5.39 -7.32 -8.42
CA ALA A 269 5.55 -8.05 -7.18
C ALA A 269 6.86 -8.85 -7.14
N LEU A 270 7.25 -9.50 -8.25
CA LEU A 270 8.53 -10.20 -8.38
C LEU A 270 9.72 -9.23 -8.24
N ALA A 271 9.68 -8.09 -8.92
CA ALA A 271 10.71 -7.05 -8.80
C ALA A 271 10.86 -6.55 -7.35
N THR A 272 9.72 -6.32 -6.67
CA THR A 272 9.68 -5.93 -5.25
C THR A 272 10.29 -7.00 -4.35
N LEU A 273 9.97 -8.28 -4.59
CA LEU A 273 10.52 -9.41 -3.84
C LEU A 273 12.04 -9.51 -4.03
N MET A 274 12.53 -9.45 -5.26
CA MET A 274 13.96 -9.47 -5.58
C MET A 274 14.68 -8.29 -4.92
N SER A 275 14.11 -7.10 -5.00
CA SER A 275 14.67 -5.90 -4.37
C SER A 275 14.75 -6.01 -2.85
N SER A 276 13.78 -6.69 -2.25
CA SER A 276 13.75 -6.93 -0.81
C SER A 276 14.89 -7.83 -0.36
N LEU A 277 15.21 -8.85 -1.13
CA LEU A 277 16.38 -9.69 -0.93
C LEU A 277 17.68 -8.88 -1.11
N LEU A 278 17.75 -8.05 -2.15
CA LEU A 278 18.89 -7.15 -2.36
C LEU A 278 19.09 -6.19 -1.20
N ALA A 279 18.00 -5.63 -0.64
CA ALA A 279 18.10 -4.71 0.51
C ALA A 279 18.73 -5.36 1.75
N VAL A 280 18.55 -6.68 1.93
CA VAL A 280 19.18 -7.45 3.03
C VAL A 280 20.65 -7.76 2.74
N LEU A 281 20.99 -8.03 1.46
CA LEU A 281 22.34 -8.46 1.06
C LEU A 281 23.31 -7.30 0.87
N LEU A 282 22.80 -6.12 0.52
CA LEU A 282 23.63 -4.96 0.26
C LEU A 282 24.23 -4.38 1.55
N PRO A 283 25.52 -4.05 1.57
CA PRO A 283 26.13 -3.39 2.71
C PRO A 283 25.58 -1.97 2.90
N ALA A 284 25.71 -1.44 4.12
CA ALA A 284 25.29 -0.07 4.41
C ALA A 284 26.03 0.93 3.50
N PRO A 285 25.31 1.79 2.78
CA PRO A 285 25.92 2.74 1.84
C PRO A 285 26.63 3.88 2.59
N LYS A 286 27.62 4.50 1.92
CA LYS A 286 28.31 5.69 2.45
C LYS A 286 27.36 6.88 2.65
N SER A 287 26.34 7.01 1.80
CA SER A 287 25.31 8.06 1.88
C SER A 287 23.93 7.45 1.63
N ARG A 288 23.12 7.36 2.70
CA ARG A 288 21.74 6.86 2.62
C ARG A 288 20.82 7.85 1.89
N VAL A 289 21.05 9.16 2.06
CA VAL A 289 20.31 10.21 1.36
C VAL A 289 20.49 10.07 -0.15
N ARG A 290 21.73 9.85 -0.63
CA ARG A 290 21.99 9.66 -2.07
C ARG A 290 21.28 8.40 -2.60
N VAL A 291 21.28 7.31 -1.84
CA VAL A 291 20.58 6.07 -2.24
C VAL A 291 19.08 6.32 -2.32
N VAL A 292 18.47 6.93 -1.30
CA VAL A 292 17.02 7.25 -1.30
C VAL A 292 16.66 8.11 -2.50
N CYS A 293 17.39 9.19 -2.72
CA CYS A 293 17.13 10.12 -3.83
C CYS A 293 17.39 9.48 -5.20
N GLY A 294 18.47 8.70 -5.34
CA GLY A 294 18.81 8.02 -6.58
C GLY A 294 17.81 6.94 -6.97
N CYS A 295 17.41 6.11 -6.03
CA CYS A 295 16.38 5.07 -6.24
C CYS A 295 15.05 5.68 -6.67
N LEU A 296 14.60 6.76 -6.00
CA LEU A 296 13.36 7.44 -6.38
C LEU A 296 13.44 8.09 -7.76
N LEU A 297 14.58 8.73 -8.09
CA LEU A 297 14.77 9.34 -9.41
C LEU A 297 14.73 8.30 -10.52
N VAL A 298 15.41 7.17 -10.35
CA VAL A 298 15.41 6.08 -11.34
C VAL A 298 14.01 5.47 -11.44
N SER A 299 13.35 5.16 -10.32
CA SER A 299 11.99 4.61 -10.33
C SER A 299 11.01 5.53 -11.06
N MET A 300 10.92 6.80 -10.65
CA MET A 300 9.97 7.76 -11.25
C MET A 300 10.30 8.06 -12.72
N GLY A 301 11.58 8.10 -13.08
CA GLY A 301 12.01 8.37 -14.44
C GLY A 301 11.79 7.19 -15.38
N THR A 302 12.17 5.95 -14.97
CA THR A 302 12.12 4.81 -15.90
C THR A 302 10.71 4.27 -16.09
N GLU A 303 10.01 3.97 -15.02
CA GLU A 303 8.70 3.32 -15.08
C GLU A 303 7.67 4.17 -15.81
N ASN A 304 7.51 5.43 -15.38
CA ASN A 304 6.49 6.31 -15.95
C ASN A 304 6.75 6.61 -17.44
N PHE A 305 8.02 6.77 -17.85
CA PHE A 305 8.34 6.95 -19.27
C PHE A 305 8.09 5.68 -20.09
N LEU A 306 8.44 4.50 -19.57
CA LEU A 306 8.20 3.24 -20.28
C LEU A 306 6.71 2.91 -20.37
N LEU A 307 5.90 3.29 -19.38
CA LEU A 307 4.45 3.18 -19.45
C LEU A 307 3.82 4.18 -20.43
N ALA A 308 4.36 5.40 -20.50
CA ALA A 308 3.89 6.43 -21.40
C ALA A 308 4.13 6.07 -22.88
N PHE A 309 5.36 5.67 -23.20
CA PHE A 309 5.81 5.50 -24.60
C PHE A 309 5.84 4.02 -25.03
N GLY A 310 5.67 3.08 -24.11
CA GLY A 310 5.62 1.65 -24.41
C GLY A 310 4.40 1.27 -25.23
N GLN A 311 4.65 0.57 -26.36
CA GLN A 311 3.60 0.14 -27.30
C GLN A 311 3.36 -1.37 -27.24
N ASN A 312 3.81 -2.04 -26.20
CA ASN A 312 3.60 -3.47 -25.98
C ASN A 312 3.77 -3.84 -24.52
N LEU A 313 3.21 -4.99 -24.15
CA LEU A 313 3.26 -5.51 -22.78
C LEU A 313 4.69 -5.74 -22.25
N PRO A 314 5.65 -6.31 -23.03
CA PRO A 314 7.02 -6.47 -22.55
C PRO A 314 7.68 -5.16 -22.13
N THR A 315 7.49 -4.06 -22.87
CA THR A 315 8.03 -2.74 -22.49
C THR A 315 7.45 -2.26 -21.18
N TRP A 316 6.17 -2.47 -20.94
CA TRP A 316 5.53 -2.13 -19.67
C TRP A 316 6.07 -2.98 -18.52
N CYS A 317 6.27 -4.28 -18.75
CA CYS A 317 6.87 -5.18 -17.76
C CYS A 317 8.30 -4.76 -17.40
N VAL A 318 9.09 -4.32 -18.37
CA VAL A 318 10.44 -3.76 -18.11
C VAL A 318 10.32 -2.48 -17.26
N GLY A 319 9.37 -1.61 -17.59
CA GLY A 319 9.08 -0.41 -16.80
C GLY A 319 8.75 -0.74 -15.35
N ALA A 320 7.81 -1.65 -15.14
CA ALA A 320 7.43 -2.14 -13.81
C ALA A 320 8.62 -2.74 -13.05
N ALA A 321 9.41 -3.59 -13.70
CA ALA A 321 10.58 -4.20 -13.08
C ALA A 321 11.60 -3.15 -12.64
N LEU A 322 11.96 -2.19 -13.50
CA LEU A 322 12.93 -1.15 -13.18
C LEU A 322 12.41 -0.16 -12.14
N GLY A 323 11.12 0.18 -12.17
CA GLY A 323 10.50 1.08 -11.22
C GLY A 323 10.47 0.51 -9.80
N TRP A 324 10.08 -0.74 -9.65
CA TRP A 324 9.88 -1.36 -8.34
C TRP A 324 11.12 -2.07 -7.79
N LEU A 325 12.11 -2.39 -8.63
CA LEU A 325 13.35 -3.07 -8.19
C LEU A 325 14.15 -2.26 -7.16
N LEU A 326 14.00 -0.95 -7.09
CA LEU A 326 14.77 -0.09 -6.19
C LEU A 326 13.99 0.37 -4.96
N ILE A 327 12.66 0.21 -4.92
CA ILE A 327 11.80 0.75 -3.87
C ILE A 327 12.06 0.12 -2.49
N PRO A 328 12.17 -1.20 -2.30
CA PRO A 328 12.54 -1.78 -1.01
C PRO A 328 13.94 -1.39 -0.53
N VAL A 329 14.93 -1.26 -1.42
CA VAL A 329 16.27 -0.77 -1.08
C VAL A 329 16.19 0.68 -0.58
N MET A 330 15.42 1.52 -1.27
CA MET A 330 15.13 2.89 -0.85
C MET A 330 14.47 2.92 0.53
N SER A 331 13.42 2.12 0.74
CA SER A 331 12.65 2.07 1.99
C SER A 331 13.51 1.64 3.18
N ALA A 332 14.37 0.63 3.02
CA ALA A 332 15.28 0.17 4.07
C ALA A 332 16.30 1.26 4.49
N ASN A 333 16.83 2.01 3.51
CA ASN A 333 17.74 3.12 3.79
C ASN A 333 17.02 4.33 4.42
N LEU A 334 15.79 4.59 3.99
CA LEU A 334 14.92 5.59 4.57
C LEU A 334 14.61 5.31 6.04
N ASP A 335 14.20 4.08 6.37
CA ASP A 335 13.89 3.68 7.74
C ASP A 335 15.11 3.77 8.65
N ALA A 336 16.28 3.36 8.15
CA ALA A 336 17.53 3.51 8.88
C ALA A 336 17.89 4.98 9.11
N LEU A 337 17.70 5.85 8.08
CA LEU A 337 17.96 7.29 8.20
C LEU A 337 17.04 7.93 9.24
N MET A 338 15.75 7.59 9.24
CA MET A 338 14.78 8.07 10.22
C MET A 338 15.15 7.66 11.64
N ARG A 339 15.48 6.37 11.86
CA ARG A 339 15.87 5.84 13.19
C ARG A 339 17.13 6.50 13.75
N LEU A 340 18.11 6.79 12.89
CA LEU A 340 19.37 7.43 13.31
C LEU A 340 19.20 8.89 13.71
N ASN A 341 18.16 9.58 13.18
CA ASN A 341 17.95 11.00 13.39
C ASN A 341 16.81 11.31 14.38
N ILE A 342 16.07 10.27 14.86
CA ILE A 342 14.96 10.45 15.80
C ILE A 342 15.33 9.81 17.15
N PRO A 343 15.35 10.56 18.27
CA PRO A 343 15.57 9.99 19.60
C PRO A 343 14.56 8.90 19.95
N GLU A 344 15.01 7.80 20.59
CA GLU A 344 14.16 6.63 20.90
C GLU A 344 12.87 7.01 21.63
N GLY A 345 12.94 7.91 22.62
CA GLY A 345 11.76 8.35 23.39
C GLY A 345 10.76 9.20 22.61
N MET A 346 11.07 9.65 21.38
CA MET A 346 10.21 10.48 20.53
C MET A 346 9.75 9.74 19.27
N GLN A 347 10.28 8.55 18.97
CA GLN A 347 10.00 7.84 17.72
C GLN A 347 8.50 7.68 17.45
N GLY A 348 7.71 7.23 18.42
CA GLY A 348 6.27 7.05 18.24
C GLY A 348 5.55 8.33 17.82
N ARG A 349 5.86 9.46 18.48
CA ARG A 349 5.25 10.79 18.22
C ARG A 349 5.65 11.34 16.86
N VAL A 350 6.92 11.22 16.51
CA VAL A 350 7.48 11.70 15.23
C VAL A 350 6.97 10.84 14.06
N TYR A 351 6.92 9.51 14.21
CA TYR A 351 6.36 8.63 13.18
C TYR A 351 4.86 8.86 12.96
N ALA A 352 4.08 9.15 14.02
CA ALA A 352 2.66 9.47 13.87
C ALA A 352 2.45 10.74 13.02
N VAL A 353 3.21 11.81 13.30
CA VAL A 353 3.16 13.05 12.52
C VAL A 353 3.66 12.83 11.09
N ARG A 354 4.78 12.07 10.90
CA ARG A 354 5.26 11.68 9.58
C ARG A 354 4.18 11.00 8.77
N ASN A 355 3.54 9.99 9.35
CA ASN A 355 2.52 9.21 8.65
C ASN A 355 1.32 10.07 8.26
N ALA A 356 0.88 10.98 9.14
CA ALA A 356 -0.18 11.93 8.83
C ALA A 356 0.19 12.82 7.63
N LEU A 357 1.38 13.42 7.65
CA LEU A 357 1.85 14.31 6.58
C LEU A 357 2.09 13.56 5.25
N GLN A 358 2.56 12.32 5.32
CA GLN A 358 2.92 11.54 4.15
C GLN A 358 1.70 10.88 3.51
N PHE A 359 0.78 10.32 4.30
CA PHE A 359 -0.35 9.53 3.79
C PHE A 359 -1.58 10.37 3.44
N PHE A 360 -1.68 11.60 3.95
CA PHE A 360 -2.74 12.54 3.53
C PHE A 360 -2.73 12.81 2.02
N THR A 361 -1.57 12.76 1.38
CA THR A 361 -1.44 12.99 -0.06
C THR A 361 -1.99 11.84 -0.92
N ILE A 362 -2.18 10.64 -0.35
CA ILE A 362 -2.64 9.46 -1.10
C ILE A 362 -4.08 9.64 -1.62
N PRO A 363 -5.11 9.93 -0.81
CA PRO A 363 -6.46 10.16 -1.32
C PRO A 363 -6.53 11.33 -2.30
N VAL A 364 -5.72 12.37 -2.06
CA VAL A 364 -5.63 13.54 -2.96
C VAL A 364 -5.06 13.11 -4.32
N GLY A 365 -3.97 12.34 -4.33
CA GLY A 365 -3.35 11.85 -5.55
C GLY A 365 -4.26 10.93 -6.36
N TYR A 366 -4.93 9.97 -5.72
CA TYR A 366 -5.92 9.11 -6.40
C TYR A 366 -7.04 9.92 -7.05
N THR A 367 -7.62 10.89 -6.32
CA THR A 367 -8.70 11.74 -6.85
C THR A 367 -8.21 12.59 -8.02
N LEU A 368 -7.07 13.28 -7.85
CA LEU A 368 -6.49 14.12 -8.91
C LEU A 368 -6.09 13.30 -10.13
N GLY A 369 -5.43 12.14 -9.93
CA GLY A 369 -5.01 11.27 -11.02
C GLY A 369 -6.18 10.79 -11.86
N GLY A 370 -7.21 10.24 -11.23
CA GLY A 370 -8.41 9.80 -11.91
C GLY A 370 -9.16 10.93 -12.62
N ALA A 371 -9.32 12.08 -11.96
CA ALA A 371 -9.97 13.25 -12.53
C ALA A 371 -9.20 13.82 -13.73
N LEU A 372 -7.89 13.93 -13.63
CA LEU A 372 -7.05 14.44 -14.73
C LEU A 372 -7.09 13.52 -15.95
N VAL A 373 -7.03 12.21 -15.75
CA VAL A 373 -7.16 11.25 -16.87
C VAL A 373 -8.49 11.44 -17.58
N ASP A 374 -9.60 11.45 -16.83
CA ASP A 374 -10.95 11.47 -17.43
C ASP A 374 -11.34 12.85 -17.97
N ALA A 375 -11.02 13.95 -17.25
CA ALA A 375 -11.48 15.29 -17.61
C ALA A 375 -10.51 16.08 -18.51
N VAL A 376 -9.21 15.70 -18.53
CA VAL A 376 -8.20 16.46 -19.29
C VAL A 376 -7.55 15.60 -20.35
N PHE A 377 -6.90 14.51 -20.00
CA PHE A 377 -6.05 13.76 -20.93
C PHE A 377 -6.84 12.91 -21.92
N ARG A 378 -7.97 12.30 -21.54
CA ARG A 378 -8.84 11.60 -22.48
C ARG A 378 -9.47 12.55 -23.50
N PRO A 379 -10.11 13.69 -23.14
CA PRO A 379 -10.58 14.66 -24.10
C PRO A 379 -9.51 15.21 -25.02
N LEU A 380 -8.30 15.47 -24.49
CA LEU A 380 -7.14 15.92 -25.28
C LEU A 380 -6.80 14.92 -26.40
N MET A 381 -6.91 13.61 -26.12
CA MET A 381 -6.56 12.55 -27.08
C MET A 381 -7.74 12.09 -27.95
N ARG A 382 -8.91 12.71 -27.86
CA ARG A 382 -10.02 12.48 -28.83
C ARG A 382 -9.73 13.12 -30.18
N ASN A 383 -9.11 14.32 -30.18
CA ASN A 383 -8.68 15.03 -31.38
C ASN A 383 -7.22 15.49 -31.17
N PRO A 384 -6.27 14.56 -31.17
CA PRO A 384 -4.89 14.88 -30.83
C PRO A 384 -4.22 15.69 -31.95
N LEU A 385 -3.25 16.52 -31.55
CA LEU A 385 -2.30 17.08 -32.48
C LEU A 385 -1.45 15.92 -33.09
N SER A 386 -1.05 16.05 -34.35
CA SER A 386 -0.36 14.97 -35.10
C SER A 386 0.86 14.39 -34.36
N TRP A 387 1.61 15.22 -33.64
CA TRP A 387 2.76 14.77 -32.86
C TRP A 387 2.37 13.99 -31.61
N LEU A 388 1.24 14.33 -30.95
CA LEU A 388 0.71 13.56 -29.80
C LEU A 388 0.22 12.18 -30.24
N GLU A 389 -0.45 12.14 -31.38
CA GLU A 389 -0.90 10.90 -31.98
C GLU A 389 0.26 9.97 -32.33
N MET A 390 1.34 10.52 -32.91
CA MET A 390 2.54 9.75 -33.24
C MET A 390 3.21 9.16 -31.98
N LEU A 391 3.16 9.87 -30.83
CA LEU A 391 3.78 9.42 -29.58
C LEU A 391 2.93 8.44 -28.78
N PHE A 392 1.62 8.68 -28.68
CA PHE A 392 0.73 7.96 -27.75
C PHE A 392 -0.29 7.07 -28.45
N GLY A 393 -0.44 7.16 -29.77
CA GLY A 393 -1.45 6.41 -30.53
C GLY A 393 -2.84 7.02 -30.43
N ARG A 394 -3.85 6.30 -30.99
CA ARG A 394 -5.26 6.72 -31.06
C ARG A 394 -6.23 5.84 -30.28
N ASP A 395 -5.75 4.85 -29.57
CA ASP A 395 -6.65 3.97 -28.82
C ASP A 395 -7.18 4.62 -27.53
N GLU A 396 -8.14 3.96 -26.87
CA GLU A 396 -8.78 4.50 -25.66
C GLU A 396 -7.81 4.73 -24.49
N GLY A 397 -6.67 4.01 -24.48
CA GLY A 397 -5.61 4.14 -23.48
C GLY A 397 -4.63 5.29 -23.73
N SER A 398 -4.70 5.96 -24.90
CA SER A 398 -3.73 7.00 -25.28
C SER A 398 -3.78 8.22 -24.33
N GLY A 399 -4.96 8.57 -23.81
CA GLY A 399 -5.09 9.62 -22.81
C GLY A 399 -4.36 9.31 -21.50
N ALA A 400 -4.48 8.07 -21.00
CA ALA A 400 -3.72 7.63 -19.84
C ALA A 400 -2.21 7.62 -20.12
N ALA A 401 -1.76 7.18 -21.29
CA ALA A 401 -0.36 7.20 -21.67
C ALA A 401 0.23 8.63 -21.71
N CYS A 402 -0.51 9.59 -22.27
CA CYS A 402 -0.12 10.99 -22.24
C CYS A 402 -0.02 11.52 -20.79
N PHE A 403 -0.93 11.12 -19.92
CA PHE A 403 -0.89 11.45 -18.50
C PHE A 403 0.37 10.86 -17.82
N TYR A 404 0.77 9.62 -18.13
CA TYR A 404 2.00 9.02 -17.62
C TYR A 404 3.26 9.77 -18.03
N ALA A 405 3.30 10.36 -19.25
CA ALA A 405 4.40 11.25 -19.65
C ALA A 405 4.47 12.51 -18.77
N ALA A 406 3.32 13.11 -18.45
CA ALA A 406 3.26 14.23 -17.51
C ALA A 406 3.69 13.83 -16.10
N LEU A 407 3.27 12.64 -15.61
CA LEU A 407 3.70 12.09 -14.33
C LEU A 407 5.21 11.83 -14.28
N ALA A 408 5.80 11.32 -15.35
CA ALA A 408 7.24 11.10 -15.46
C ALA A 408 8.00 12.42 -15.26
N LEU A 409 7.60 13.47 -15.97
CA LEU A 409 8.19 14.80 -15.83
C LEU A 409 8.00 15.37 -14.42
N MET A 410 6.79 15.25 -13.86
CA MET A 410 6.49 15.72 -12.51
C MET A 410 7.29 14.95 -11.44
N GLY A 411 7.40 13.63 -11.57
CA GLY A 411 8.19 12.78 -10.67
C GLY A 411 9.68 13.11 -10.70
N VAL A 412 10.25 13.22 -11.90
CA VAL A 412 11.66 13.61 -12.10
C VAL A 412 11.91 15.03 -11.57
N ALA A 413 11.04 16.00 -11.90
CA ALA A 413 11.16 17.36 -11.40
C ALA A 413 11.10 17.42 -9.87
N THR A 414 10.20 16.66 -9.24
CA THR A 414 10.12 16.52 -7.79
C THR A 414 11.43 15.97 -7.22
N CYS A 415 11.96 14.90 -7.79
CA CYS A 415 13.23 14.31 -7.35
C CYS A 415 14.39 15.31 -7.46
N VAL A 416 14.54 15.97 -8.60
CA VAL A 416 15.62 16.96 -8.83
C VAL A 416 15.49 18.15 -7.87
N PHE A 417 14.27 18.66 -7.69
CA PHE A 417 14.02 19.77 -6.76
C PHE A 417 14.46 19.45 -5.34
N PHE A 418 14.08 18.30 -4.80
CA PHE A 418 14.42 17.93 -3.43
C PHE A 418 15.89 17.52 -3.28
N GLN A 419 16.51 16.87 -4.27
CA GLN A 419 17.95 16.56 -4.28
C GLN A 419 18.82 17.81 -4.18
N GLY A 420 18.37 18.94 -4.75
CA GLY A 420 19.05 20.25 -4.64
C GLY A 420 19.01 20.89 -3.27
N ARG A 421 18.17 20.39 -2.33
CA ARG A 421 18.01 20.99 -1.01
C ARG A 421 19.17 20.66 -0.06
N LYS A 422 19.88 21.71 0.41
CA LYS A 422 20.99 21.57 1.36
C LYS A 422 20.57 20.91 2.68
N SER A 423 19.31 21.11 3.10
CA SER A 423 18.75 20.53 4.33
C SER A 423 18.74 18.99 4.35
N LEU A 424 18.65 18.32 3.20
CA LEU A 424 18.77 16.85 3.15
C LEU A 424 20.20 16.38 3.47
N LYS A 425 21.22 17.15 3.12
CA LYS A 425 22.62 16.79 3.37
C LYS A 425 22.95 16.83 4.88
N THR A 426 22.24 17.65 5.66
CA THR A 426 22.47 17.73 7.13
C THR A 426 22.03 16.46 7.87
N LEU A 427 21.24 15.57 7.25
CA LEU A 427 20.80 14.31 7.86
C LEU A 427 21.93 13.28 8.03
N GLU A 428 23.03 13.43 7.33
CA GLU A 428 24.16 12.49 7.40
C GLU A 428 25.31 13.01 8.26
N GLY A 429 25.20 14.21 8.81
CA GLY A 429 26.28 14.90 9.54
C GLY A 429 27.48 15.20 8.63
N ASP A 430 28.44 15.97 9.11
CA ASP A 430 29.67 16.31 8.38
C ASP A 430 30.61 15.13 8.04
N LYS A 431 30.09 13.89 8.03
CA LYS A 431 30.84 12.66 7.69
C LYS A 431 30.98 12.40 6.18
N ALA A 432 30.49 13.31 5.33
CA ALA A 432 30.53 13.17 3.87
C ALA A 432 31.28 14.36 3.21
N ALA A 433 32.25 14.95 3.90
CA ALA A 433 33.25 15.84 3.30
C ALA A 433 34.56 15.07 3.07
#